data_81a1bc83dd9ab22cedf661ad21db4771
#
_entry.id   81a1bc83dd9ab22cedf661ad21db4771
#
_cell.length_a   1.000
_cell.length_b   1.000
_cell.length_c   1.000
_cell.angle_alpha   90.00
_cell.angle_beta   90.00
_cell.angle_gamma   90.00
#
_symmetry.space_group_name_H-M   'P 1'
#
loop_
_entity.id
_entity.type
_entity.pdbx_description
1 polymer ?
#
loop_
_entity_poly.entity_id
_entity_poly.type
_entity_poly.pdbx_seq_one_letter_code
_entity_poly.pdbx_strand_id
1 'polypeptide(L)'
;SAMYVAKTGLTAQQTRMQVISNNLANVNTVGFKSDRVNFESLLYQISRSGGDQTSEDTALTSSLALGTGVRAVSTEKKFSQGSMITTDNALDVAVDGDGFFQILMPDGNIGYTRNGTFSRNADGLMTTSSGYVLQPQITIPSGSSQINISQDGLVTALLAGEAVPSELGQITLAGFANPRGLKALGENFLVETAASGAPAIGVPFTEGRGKLVQGSLESSNVNVVQQLVEMIETQRAYEVSSKSITAADEMLSLIHISEPTRPLY
;
A
#
# COMPACT_ATOMS: atom_id res chain seq x y z
N SER A 1 13.89 -29.62 10.59
CA SER A 1 14.11 -28.15 10.41
C SER A 1 13.98 -27.72 8.94
N ALA A 2 14.48 -28.49 7.95
CA ALA A 2 14.39 -28.12 6.53
C ALA A 2 12.95 -27.91 6.02
N MET A 3 12.02 -28.78 6.40
CA MET A 3 10.60 -28.64 6.07
C MET A 3 9.99 -27.34 6.64
N TYR A 4 10.38 -26.96 7.85
CA TYR A 4 9.91 -25.71 8.43
C TYR A 4 10.41 -24.51 7.65
N VAL A 5 11.67 -24.47 7.27
CA VAL A 5 12.26 -23.41 6.44
C VAL A 5 11.53 -23.30 5.10
N ALA A 6 11.32 -24.44 4.43
CA ALA A 6 10.58 -24.48 3.18
C ALA A 6 9.12 -24.01 3.33
N LYS A 7 8.44 -24.38 4.41
CA LYS A 7 7.09 -23.89 4.74
C LYS A 7 7.07 -22.38 4.91
N THR A 8 8.03 -21.80 5.63
CA THR A 8 8.09 -20.34 5.79
C THR A 8 8.30 -19.63 4.46
N GLY A 9 9.14 -20.21 3.58
CA GLY A 9 9.32 -19.74 2.22
C GLY A 9 8.03 -19.77 1.40
N LEU A 10 7.28 -20.87 1.44
CA LEU A 10 5.96 -20.97 0.77
C LEU A 10 4.99 -19.90 1.25
N THR A 11 4.87 -19.73 2.56
CA THR A 11 3.97 -18.71 3.14
C THR A 11 4.38 -17.31 2.71
N ALA A 12 5.68 -17.02 2.68
CA ALA A 12 6.20 -15.75 2.21
C ALA A 12 5.86 -15.49 0.73
N GLN A 13 6.06 -16.49 -0.15
CA GLN A 13 5.71 -16.36 -1.57
C GLN A 13 4.20 -16.24 -1.78
N GLN A 14 3.39 -16.93 -0.98
CA GLN A 14 1.94 -16.79 -1.02
C GLN A 14 1.49 -15.38 -0.65
N THR A 15 2.04 -14.79 0.41
CA THR A 15 1.77 -13.41 0.81
C THR A 15 2.18 -12.43 -0.28
N ARG A 16 3.36 -12.61 -0.88
CA ARG A 16 3.83 -11.79 -2.01
C ARG A 16 2.87 -11.88 -3.19
N MET A 17 2.42 -13.08 -3.54
CA MET A 17 1.45 -13.31 -4.61
C MET A 17 0.13 -12.56 -4.36
N GLN A 18 -0.38 -12.59 -3.14
CA GLN A 18 -1.60 -11.87 -2.77
C GLN A 18 -1.45 -10.36 -2.97
N VAL A 19 -0.31 -9.78 -2.56
CA VAL A 19 -0.05 -8.34 -2.72
C VAL A 19 0.10 -7.96 -4.19
N ILE A 20 0.84 -8.74 -4.99
CA ILE A 20 0.97 -8.51 -6.43
C ILE A 20 -0.41 -8.59 -7.12
N SER A 21 -1.22 -9.58 -6.77
CA SER A 21 -2.57 -9.75 -7.33
C SER A 21 -3.47 -8.58 -6.97
N ASN A 22 -3.38 -8.08 -5.73
CA ASN A 22 -4.13 -6.90 -5.31
C ASN A 22 -3.69 -5.63 -6.06
N ASN A 23 -2.39 -5.43 -6.24
CA ASN A 23 -1.86 -4.32 -7.03
C ASN A 23 -2.37 -4.39 -8.47
N LEU A 24 -2.30 -5.56 -9.10
CA LEU A 24 -2.73 -5.76 -10.48
C LEU A 24 -4.24 -5.54 -10.64
N ALA A 25 -5.05 -6.02 -9.70
CA ALA A 25 -6.50 -5.80 -9.69
C ALA A 25 -6.87 -4.32 -9.60
N ASN A 26 -6.04 -3.50 -8.95
CA ASN A 26 -6.27 -2.08 -8.73
C ASN A 26 -5.48 -1.16 -9.67
N VAL A 27 -4.96 -1.67 -10.79
CA VAL A 27 -4.19 -0.87 -11.75
C VAL A 27 -5.01 0.27 -12.36
N ASN A 28 -6.31 0.09 -12.53
CA ASN A 28 -7.24 1.10 -13.09
C ASN A 28 -7.98 1.88 -11.99
N THR A 29 -7.68 1.66 -10.73
CA THR A 29 -8.33 2.34 -9.62
C THR A 29 -7.69 3.71 -9.39
N VAL A 30 -8.49 4.77 -9.51
CA VAL A 30 -8.03 6.17 -9.34
C VAL A 30 -7.47 6.39 -7.94
N GLY A 31 -6.30 6.99 -7.86
CA GLY A 31 -5.64 7.31 -6.59
C GLY A 31 -5.12 6.10 -5.81
N PHE A 32 -5.14 4.90 -6.39
CA PHE A 32 -4.61 3.71 -5.74
C PHE A 32 -3.09 3.79 -5.61
N LYS A 33 -2.60 3.40 -4.45
CA LYS A 33 -1.18 3.28 -4.15
C LYS A 33 -0.81 1.83 -3.96
N SER A 34 0.19 1.36 -4.71
CA SER A 34 0.65 -0.03 -4.68
C SER A 34 1.19 -0.42 -3.31
N ASP A 35 0.91 -1.64 -2.92
CA ASP A 35 1.45 -2.24 -1.70
C ASP A 35 2.74 -3.00 -1.98
N ARG A 36 3.63 -3.05 -0.99
CA ARG A 36 4.85 -3.84 -0.97
C ARG A 36 4.93 -4.64 0.31
N VAL A 37 5.40 -5.88 0.22
CA VAL A 37 5.67 -6.74 1.39
C VAL A 37 7.12 -6.58 1.80
N ASN A 38 7.36 -6.43 3.09
CA ASN A 38 8.68 -6.45 3.70
C ASN A 38 8.88 -7.81 4.38
N PHE A 39 10.03 -8.44 4.09
CA PHE A 39 10.41 -9.73 4.64
C PHE A 39 11.64 -9.58 5.53
N GLU A 40 11.70 -10.39 6.57
CA GLU A 40 12.87 -10.53 7.44
C GLU A 40 13.27 -12.00 7.55
N SER A 41 14.58 -12.24 7.67
CA SER A 41 15.09 -13.55 8.03
C SER A 41 14.76 -13.84 9.49
N LEU A 42 14.40 -15.09 9.78
CA LEU A 42 14.28 -15.56 11.15
C LEU A 42 15.66 -15.76 11.79
N LEU A 43 15.68 -15.92 13.10
CA LEU A 43 16.92 -16.11 13.87
C LEU A 43 17.76 -17.28 13.30
N TYR A 44 19.07 -17.11 13.35
CA TYR A 44 20.00 -18.16 13.01
C TYR A 44 20.21 -19.07 14.21
N GLN A 45 20.16 -20.37 13.99
CA GLN A 45 20.56 -21.37 14.98
C GLN A 45 22.06 -21.58 14.87
N ILE A 46 22.81 -21.16 15.88
CA ILE A 46 24.25 -21.35 15.96
C ILE A 46 24.49 -22.77 16.47
N SER A 47 25.01 -23.64 15.61
CA SER A 47 25.35 -25.02 15.97
C SER A 47 26.76 -25.13 16.53
N ARG A 48 27.67 -24.27 16.10
CA ARG A 48 29.03 -24.12 16.62
C ARG A 48 29.46 -22.67 16.55
N SER A 49 30.07 -22.18 17.63
CA SER A 49 30.58 -20.81 17.67
C SER A 49 31.99 -20.73 17.08
N GLY A 50 32.26 -19.62 16.37
CA GLY A 50 33.64 -19.30 15.99
C GLY A 50 34.46 -19.10 17.27
N GLY A 51 35.63 -19.74 17.31
CA GLY A 51 36.47 -19.74 18.52
C GLY A 51 36.33 -20.99 19.40
N ASP A 52 35.35 -21.88 19.13
CA ASP A 52 35.27 -23.17 19.82
C ASP A 52 36.51 -24.00 19.51
N GLN A 53 37.14 -24.56 20.55
CA GLN A 53 38.32 -25.41 20.41
C GLN A 53 37.97 -26.74 19.72
N THR A 54 38.66 -27.03 18.66
CA THR A 54 38.56 -28.33 17.92
C THR A 54 39.66 -29.30 18.36
N SER A 55 40.74 -28.81 18.97
CA SER A 55 41.87 -29.55 19.52
C SER A 55 42.60 -28.63 20.50
N GLU A 56 43.59 -29.18 21.26
CA GLU A 56 44.37 -28.43 22.26
C GLU A 56 45.01 -27.14 21.71
N ASP A 57 45.29 -27.11 20.36
CA ASP A 57 45.98 -25.97 19.73
C ASP A 57 45.20 -25.35 18.57
N THR A 58 43.95 -25.78 18.26
CA THR A 58 43.20 -25.28 17.12
C THR A 58 41.77 -24.86 17.50
N ALA A 59 41.39 -23.65 17.11
CA ALA A 59 40.03 -23.11 17.24
C ALA A 59 39.35 -22.95 15.88
N LEU A 60 38.01 -23.08 15.85
CA LEU A 60 37.22 -22.85 14.66
C LEU A 60 37.33 -21.38 14.20
N THR A 61 37.68 -21.18 12.94
CA THR A 61 37.80 -19.84 12.34
C THR A 61 36.47 -19.25 11.95
N SER A 62 35.38 -20.07 11.88
CA SER A 62 34.02 -19.61 11.51
C SER A 62 32.95 -20.35 12.30
N SER A 63 31.84 -19.70 12.55
CA SER A 63 30.66 -20.29 13.18
C SER A 63 29.81 -21.05 12.15
N LEU A 64 29.21 -22.17 12.56
CA LEU A 64 28.18 -22.84 11.80
C LEU A 64 26.79 -22.31 12.24
N ALA A 65 26.25 -21.37 11.47
CA ALA A 65 24.95 -20.79 11.70
C ALA A 65 23.96 -21.25 10.63
N LEU A 66 22.85 -21.85 11.05
CA LEU A 66 21.78 -22.31 10.16
C LEU A 66 20.59 -21.35 10.25
N GLY A 67 20.15 -20.80 9.10
CA GLY A 67 18.97 -19.97 9.02
C GLY A 67 17.69 -20.78 9.27
N THR A 68 16.73 -20.21 9.99
CA THR A 68 15.46 -20.88 10.33
C THR A 68 14.30 -20.48 9.42
N GLY A 69 14.56 -19.65 8.41
CA GLY A 69 13.56 -19.28 7.40
C GLY A 69 13.30 -17.78 7.30
N VAL A 70 12.15 -17.42 6.79
CA VAL A 70 11.71 -16.05 6.49
C VAL A 70 10.29 -15.81 7.01
N ARG A 71 9.99 -14.56 7.37
CA ARG A 71 8.62 -14.12 7.69
C ARG A 71 8.29 -12.82 6.97
N ALA A 72 7.03 -12.65 6.60
CA ALA A 72 6.49 -11.35 6.24
C ALA A 72 6.26 -10.54 7.52
N VAL A 73 6.82 -9.34 7.58
CA VAL A 73 6.75 -8.48 8.77
C VAL A 73 5.67 -7.44 8.63
N SER A 74 5.58 -6.82 7.46
CA SER A 74 4.63 -5.75 7.19
C SER A 74 4.33 -5.63 5.70
N THR A 75 3.20 -5.05 5.42
CA THR A 75 2.90 -4.48 4.11
C THR A 75 2.90 -2.96 4.22
N GLU A 76 3.49 -2.28 3.27
CA GLU A 76 3.52 -0.84 3.22
C GLU A 76 3.08 -0.32 1.86
N LYS A 77 2.42 0.85 1.85
CA LYS A 77 2.04 1.53 0.60
C LYS A 77 3.19 2.36 0.06
N LYS A 78 3.36 2.32 -1.26
CA LYS A 78 4.25 3.22 -1.98
C LYS A 78 3.46 4.46 -2.39
N PHE A 79 3.87 5.62 -1.89
CA PHE A 79 3.19 6.90 -2.18
C PHE A 79 3.81 7.69 -3.34
N SER A 80 4.55 7.01 -4.23
CA SER A 80 4.99 7.65 -5.46
C SER A 80 3.79 8.16 -6.28
N GLN A 81 3.98 9.28 -6.97
CA GLN A 81 2.97 9.88 -7.83
C GLN A 81 2.61 8.93 -8.98
N GLY A 82 1.31 8.72 -9.22
CA GLY A 82 0.79 8.07 -10.42
C GLY A 82 0.74 9.03 -11.61
N SER A 83 0.45 8.50 -12.79
CA SER A 83 0.24 9.36 -13.98
C SER A 83 -1.04 10.17 -13.84
N MET A 84 -1.01 11.41 -14.34
CA MET A 84 -2.19 12.27 -14.40
C MET A 84 -3.00 11.94 -15.66
N ILE A 85 -4.30 11.76 -15.49
CA ILE A 85 -5.26 11.55 -16.59
C ILE A 85 -6.19 12.75 -16.62
N THR A 86 -6.24 13.43 -17.75
CA THR A 86 -7.19 14.54 -17.95
C THR A 86 -8.59 13.98 -18.17
N THR A 87 -9.55 14.55 -17.45
CA THR A 87 -10.99 14.26 -17.60
C THR A 87 -11.73 15.53 -17.98
N ASP A 88 -12.92 15.41 -18.53
CA ASP A 88 -13.75 16.58 -18.89
C ASP A 88 -14.68 17.01 -17.74
N ASN A 89 -14.50 16.47 -16.55
CA ASN A 89 -15.35 16.77 -15.40
C ASN A 89 -14.71 17.86 -14.53
N ALA A 90 -15.40 18.95 -14.34
CA ALA A 90 -14.91 20.08 -13.54
C ALA A 90 -14.74 19.77 -12.04
N LEU A 91 -15.38 18.71 -11.53
CA LEU A 91 -15.27 18.28 -10.14
C LEU A 91 -14.18 17.23 -9.91
N ASP A 92 -13.57 16.74 -10.96
CA ASP A 92 -12.41 15.86 -10.83
C ASP A 92 -11.17 16.70 -10.51
N VAL A 93 -10.51 16.34 -9.43
CA VAL A 93 -9.35 17.09 -8.92
C VAL A 93 -8.24 16.12 -8.53
N ALA A 94 -7.09 16.32 -9.13
CA ALA A 94 -5.89 15.57 -8.75
C ALA A 94 -4.96 16.41 -7.88
N VAL A 95 -4.20 15.74 -7.02
CA VAL A 95 -3.11 16.35 -6.26
C VAL A 95 -1.79 16.07 -6.98
N ASP A 96 -1.11 17.10 -7.43
CA ASP A 96 0.22 17.02 -8.01
C ASP A 96 1.26 17.38 -6.94
N GLY A 97 1.87 16.36 -6.38
CA GLY A 97 2.77 16.41 -5.22
C GLY A 97 2.21 15.72 -3.99
N ASP A 98 2.70 16.08 -2.82
CA ASP A 98 2.34 15.44 -1.55
C ASP A 98 1.03 16.01 -0.97
N GLY A 99 0.26 15.15 -0.31
CA GLY A 99 -0.99 15.52 0.37
C GLY A 99 -2.13 14.57 0.08
N PHE A 100 -3.15 14.65 0.90
CA PHE A 100 -4.36 13.82 0.82
C PHE A 100 -5.59 14.68 0.99
N PHE A 101 -6.66 14.32 0.29
CA PHE A 101 -7.99 14.86 0.56
C PHE A 101 -8.52 14.31 1.88
N GLN A 102 -9.29 15.11 2.59
CA GLN A 102 -9.93 14.74 3.83
C GLN A 102 -11.41 14.46 3.59
N ILE A 103 -11.87 13.32 4.03
CA ILE A 103 -13.25 12.85 3.80
C ILE A 103 -13.88 12.51 5.15
N LEU A 104 -15.09 13.00 5.39
CA LEU A 104 -15.85 12.61 6.57
C LEU A 104 -16.49 11.25 6.35
N MET A 105 -16.08 10.27 7.13
CA MET A 105 -16.59 8.92 7.09
C MET A 105 -17.89 8.77 7.91
N PRO A 106 -18.71 7.74 7.66
CA PRO A 106 -19.96 7.52 8.38
C PRO A 106 -19.82 7.32 9.89
N ASP A 107 -18.65 6.86 10.34
CA ASP A 107 -18.30 6.70 11.76
C ASP A 107 -17.91 8.01 12.47
N GLY A 108 -17.92 9.13 11.74
CA GLY A 108 -17.53 10.44 12.22
C GLY A 108 -16.02 10.71 12.21
N ASN A 109 -15.22 9.77 11.81
CA ASN A 109 -13.78 9.93 11.67
C ASN A 109 -13.42 10.55 10.32
N ILE A 110 -12.23 11.12 10.23
CA ILE A 110 -11.69 11.63 8.98
C ILE A 110 -10.88 10.52 8.28
N GLY A 111 -11.28 10.23 7.05
CA GLY A 111 -10.51 9.40 6.12
C GLY A 111 -9.69 10.26 5.18
N TYR A 112 -8.56 9.74 4.73
CA TYR A 112 -7.64 10.40 3.82
C TYR A 112 -7.59 9.63 2.51
N THR A 113 -7.64 10.32 1.39
CA THR A 113 -7.63 9.67 0.07
C THR A 113 -6.87 10.50 -0.96
N ARG A 114 -6.34 9.81 -1.98
CA ARG A 114 -5.79 10.43 -3.19
C ARG A 114 -6.80 10.43 -4.34
N ASN A 115 -7.94 9.77 -4.15
CA ASN A 115 -9.00 9.75 -5.14
C ASN A 115 -9.73 11.10 -5.16
N GLY A 116 -9.61 11.80 -6.25
CA GLY A 116 -10.24 13.11 -6.48
C GLY A 116 -11.48 13.07 -7.35
N THR A 117 -12.12 11.92 -7.48
CA THR A 117 -13.40 11.80 -8.19
C THR A 117 -14.52 12.30 -7.30
N PHE A 118 -14.85 13.57 -7.43
CA PHE A 118 -15.91 14.19 -6.64
C PHE A 118 -17.18 14.38 -7.47
N SER A 119 -18.29 14.37 -6.78
CA SER A 119 -19.60 14.67 -7.33
C SER A 119 -20.39 15.57 -6.37
N ARG A 120 -21.47 16.14 -6.86
CA ARG A 120 -22.39 16.92 -6.03
C ARG A 120 -23.55 16.04 -5.60
N ASN A 121 -23.84 16.00 -4.30
CA ASN A 121 -25.03 15.33 -3.78
C ASN A 121 -26.30 16.19 -3.92
N ALA A 122 -27.45 15.68 -3.45
CA ALA A 122 -28.72 16.37 -3.50
C ALA A 122 -28.72 17.71 -2.71
N ASP A 123 -27.91 17.79 -1.66
CA ASP A 123 -27.77 19.00 -0.83
C ASP A 123 -26.75 20.00 -1.40
N GLY A 124 -26.12 19.66 -2.52
CA GLY A 124 -25.11 20.50 -3.15
C GLY A 124 -23.69 20.30 -2.60
N LEU A 125 -23.47 19.41 -1.65
CA LEU A 125 -22.14 19.16 -1.06
C LEU A 125 -21.24 18.37 -2.02
N MET A 126 -19.97 18.69 -2.02
CA MET A 126 -18.95 17.87 -2.69
C MET A 126 -18.74 16.56 -1.93
N THR A 127 -18.98 15.45 -2.60
CA THR A 127 -18.86 14.10 -2.05
C THR A 127 -18.04 13.20 -2.94
N THR A 128 -17.50 12.12 -2.36
CA THR A 128 -16.92 11.02 -3.12
C THR A 128 -18.01 10.22 -3.85
N SER A 129 -17.62 9.31 -4.72
CA SER A 129 -18.53 8.36 -5.38
C SER A 129 -19.31 7.47 -4.38
N SER A 130 -18.75 7.25 -3.19
CA SER A 130 -19.41 6.54 -2.08
C SER A 130 -20.35 7.40 -1.27
N GLY A 131 -20.47 8.69 -1.58
CA GLY A 131 -21.36 9.64 -0.89
C GLY A 131 -20.77 10.29 0.36
N TYR A 132 -19.49 10.09 0.65
CA TYR A 132 -18.82 10.70 1.81
C TYR A 132 -18.41 12.14 1.51
N VAL A 133 -18.62 13.04 2.47
CA VAL A 133 -18.45 14.48 2.28
C VAL A 133 -16.98 14.89 2.39
N LEU A 134 -16.52 15.69 1.42
CA LEU A 134 -15.20 16.32 1.46
C LEU A 134 -15.11 17.32 2.64
N GLN A 135 -13.97 17.32 3.32
CA GLN A 135 -13.68 18.28 4.39
C GLN A 135 -12.53 19.23 3.96
N PRO A 136 -12.66 20.55 4.22
CA PRO A 136 -13.83 21.29 4.70
C PRO A 136 -15.02 21.17 3.75
N GLN A 137 -16.24 21.24 4.30
CA GLN A 137 -17.45 21.14 3.50
C GLN A 137 -17.54 22.29 2.49
N ILE A 138 -17.76 21.94 1.23
CA ILE A 138 -17.96 22.90 0.14
C ILE A 138 -19.33 22.63 -0.45
N THR A 139 -20.19 23.64 -0.43
CA THR A 139 -21.53 23.57 -1.00
C THR A 139 -21.52 24.26 -2.36
N ILE A 140 -21.94 23.54 -3.39
CA ILE A 140 -22.11 24.06 -4.74
C ILE A 140 -23.59 24.32 -4.96
N PRO A 141 -24.02 25.58 -5.02
CA PRO A 141 -25.44 25.92 -5.20
C PRO A 141 -26.04 25.34 -6.49
N SER A 142 -27.34 25.06 -6.45
CA SER A 142 -28.06 24.66 -7.66
C SER A 142 -28.08 25.80 -8.68
N GLY A 143 -27.84 25.49 -9.94
CA GLY A 143 -27.73 26.49 -11.01
C GLY A 143 -26.36 27.15 -11.14
N SER A 144 -25.37 26.71 -10.37
CA SER A 144 -23.97 27.11 -10.60
C SER A 144 -23.47 26.64 -11.95
N SER A 145 -22.84 27.54 -12.68
CA SER A 145 -22.11 27.24 -13.91
C SER A 145 -20.63 27.58 -13.72
N GLN A 146 -19.78 27.07 -14.59
CA GLN A 146 -18.34 27.39 -14.62
C GLN A 146 -17.68 27.25 -13.24
N ILE A 147 -17.73 26.03 -12.68
CA ILE A 147 -17.00 25.73 -11.43
C ILE A 147 -15.52 25.75 -11.75
N ASN A 148 -14.75 26.56 -11.02
CA ASN A 148 -13.30 26.65 -11.15
C ASN A 148 -12.65 26.32 -9.82
N ILE A 149 -11.65 25.45 -9.85
CA ILE A 149 -10.82 25.08 -8.72
C ILE A 149 -9.40 25.48 -9.01
N SER A 150 -8.88 26.42 -8.25
CA SER A 150 -7.52 26.93 -8.43
C SER A 150 -6.46 25.96 -7.85
N GLN A 151 -5.20 26.19 -8.17
CA GLN A 151 -4.09 25.36 -7.71
C GLN A 151 -3.90 25.38 -6.19
N ASP A 152 -4.31 26.44 -5.54
CA ASP A 152 -4.30 26.60 -4.08
C ASP A 152 -5.59 26.08 -3.39
N GLY A 153 -6.49 25.48 -4.17
CA GLY A 153 -7.71 24.85 -3.66
C GLY A 153 -8.91 25.75 -3.48
N LEU A 154 -8.83 27.02 -3.93
CA LEU A 154 -9.98 27.92 -3.89
C LEU A 154 -11.03 27.46 -4.92
N VAL A 155 -12.24 27.20 -4.45
CA VAL A 155 -13.37 26.79 -5.29
C VAL A 155 -14.27 27.97 -5.52
N THR A 156 -14.46 28.33 -6.78
CA THR A 156 -15.35 29.42 -7.22
C THR A 156 -16.36 28.91 -8.23
N ALA A 157 -17.53 29.49 -8.27
CA ALA A 157 -18.51 29.19 -9.29
C ALA A 157 -19.28 30.46 -9.70
N LEU A 158 -19.68 30.49 -10.95
CA LEU A 158 -20.57 31.53 -11.46
C LEU A 158 -22.01 31.14 -11.17
N LEU A 159 -22.69 31.93 -10.34
CA LEU A 159 -24.09 31.75 -10.01
C LEU A 159 -25.00 32.33 -11.09
N ALA A 160 -26.18 31.78 -11.26
CA ALA A 160 -27.14 32.26 -12.24
C ALA A 160 -27.55 33.72 -11.92
N GLY A 161 -27.30 34.63 -12.84
CA GLY A 161 -27.60 36.06 -12.69
C GLY A 161 -26.47 36.90 -12.11
N GLU A 162 -25.35 36.31 -11.75
CA GLU A 162 -24.16 37.05 -11.31
C GLU A 162 -23.12 37.14 -12.45
N ALA A 163 -22.45 38.29 -12.50
CA ALA A 163 -21.39 38.54 -13.49
C ALA A 163 -19.99 38.20 -12.96
N VAL A 164 -19.84 38.00 -11.66
CA VAL A 164 -18.58 37.72 -10.97
C VAL A 164 -18.69 36.38 -10.28
N PRO A 165 -17.67 35.50 -10.39
CA PRO A 165 -17.66 34.22 -9.68
C PRO A 165 -17.67 34.45 -8.17
N SER A 166 -18.50 33.65 -7.46
CA SER A 166 -18.57 33.65 -6.00
C SER A 166 -17.64 32.57 -5.44
N GLU A 167 -16.96 32.89 -4.35
CA GLU A 167 -16.15 31.90 -3.60
C GLU A 167 -17.07 30.96 -2.83
N LEU A 168 -16.91 29.66 -3.04
CA LEU A 168 -17.71 28.62 -2.38
C LEU A 168 -16.97 27.99 -1.17
N GLY A 169 -15.65 28.02 -1.17
CA GLY A 169 -14.82 27.48 -0.13
C GLY A 169 -13.42 27.14 -0.61
N GLN A 170 -12.64 26.55 0.26
CA GLN A 170 -11.28 26.15 -0.04
C GLN A 170 -11.02 24.68 0.31
N ILE A 171 -10.51 23.91 -0.64
CA ILE A 171 -10.04 22.57 -0.41
C ILE A 171 -8.71 22.64 0.32
N THR A 172 -8.58 21.89 1.40
CA THR A 172 -7.32 21.74 2.13
C THR A 172 -6.76 20.33 1.95
N LEU A 173 -5.44 20.22 2.04
CA LEU A 173 -4.74 18.93 1.99
C LEU A 173 -4.16 18.60 3.37
N ALA A 174 -4.19 17.32 3.70
CA ALA A 174 -3.50 16.78 4.85
C ALA A 174 -2.15 16.20 4.43
N GLY A 175 -1.08 16.64 5.07
CA GLY A 175 0.25 16.06 4.97
C GLY A 175 0.55 15.19 6.19
N PHE A 176 1.39 14.19 6.05
CA PHE A 176 1.83 13.33 7.15
C PHE A 176 3.35 13.27 7.19
N ALA A 177 3.91 13.26 8.38
CA ALA A 177 5.34 13.07 8.58
C ALA A 177 5.81 11.69 8.09
N ASN A 178 4.96 10.66 8.29
CA ASN A 178 5.20 9.31 7.82
C ASN A 178 3.95 8.74 7.14
N PRO A 179 3.74 8.99 5.84
CA PRO A 179 2.58 8.46 5.11
C PRO A 179 2.48 6.93 5.12
N ARG A 180 3.62 6.23 5.21
CA ARG A 180 3.66 4.76 5.25
C ARG A 180 3.04 4.18 6.52
N GLY A 181 2.93 4.97 7.58
CA GLY A 181 2.27 4.59 8.82
C GLY A 181 0.74 4.65 8.75
N LEU A 182 0.15 5.20 7.70
CA LEU A 182 -1.29 5.25 7.51
C LEU A 182 -1.86 3.84 7.35
N LYS A 183 -3.03 3.60 7.96
CA LYS A 183 -3.75 2.33 7.85
C LYS A 183 -4.81 2.42 6.76
N ALA A 184 -4.79 1.46 5.83
CA ALA A 184 -5.83 1.31 4.82
C ALA A 184 -7.10 0.69 5.44
N LEU A 185 -8.26 1.29 5.17
CA LEU A 185 -9.57 0.75 5.57
C LEU A 185 -10.32 0.06 4.43
N GLY A 186 -9.92 0.29 3.18
CA GLY A 186 -10.65 -0.10 1.99
C GLY A 186 -11.18 1.12 1.23
N GLU A 187 -11.76 0.93 0.05
CA GLU A 187 -12.30 1.99 -0.82
C GLU A 187 -11.31 3.15 -1.10
N ASN A 188 -10.00 2.87 -1.05
CA ASN A 188 -8.91 3.86 -1.13
C ASN A 188 -8.86 4.89 0.02
N PHE A 189 -9.52 4.62 1.14
CA PHE A 189 -9.42 5.45 2.34
C PHE A 189 -8.30 4.97 3.26
N LEU A 190 -7.61 5.94 3.81
CA LEU A 190 -6.56 5.79 4.79
C LEU A 190 -6.98 6.48 6.08
N VAL A 191 -6.52 5.98 7.21
CA VAL A 191 -6.69 6.64 8.52
C VAL A 191 -5.36 6.84 9.19
N GLU A 192 -5.29 7.88 10.00
CA GLU A 192 -4.11 8.16 10.82
C GLU A 192 -3.87 7.07 11.86
N THR A 193 -2.62 6.89 12.19
CA THR A 193 -2.18 6.01 13.27
C THR A 193 -1.10 6.72 14.09
N ALA A 194 -0.73 6.14 15.23
CA ALA A 194 0.40 6.65 16.00
C ALA A 194 1.72 6.65 15.19
N ALA A 195 1.84 5.74 14.21
CA ALA A 195 3.02 5.65 13.34
C ALA A 195 3.05 6.69 12.22
N SER A 196 1.89 7.16 11.74
CA SER A 196 1.79 8.21 10.72
C SER A 196 2.05 9.60 11.30
N GLY A 197 1.78 9.78 12.58
CA GLY A 197 1.68 11.09 13.21
C GLY A 197 0.36 11.80 12.90
N ALA A 198 0.14 12.95 13.53
CA ALA A 198 -1.03 13.78 13.31
C ALA A 198 -0.99 14.45 11.90
N PRO A 199 -2.14 14.66 11.26
CA PRO A 199 -2.21 15.33 9.98
C PRO A 199 -1.81 16.81 10.08
N ALA A 200 -0.94 17.27 9.20
CA ALA A 200 -0.65 18.68 9.01
C ALA A 200 -1.58 19.21 7.91
N ILE A 201 -2.69 19.81 8.33
CA ILE A 201 -3.70 20.34 7.41
C ILE A 201 -3.32 21.75 6.95
N GLY A 202 -3.45 22.02 5.67
CA GLY A 202 -3.19 23.35 5.15
C GLY A 202 -3.59 23.52 3.70
N VAL A 203 -3.38 24.72 3.22
CA VAL A 203 -3.68 25.14 1.85
C VAL A 203 -2.76 24.40 0.88
N PRO A 204 -3.29 23.86 -0.24
CA PRO A 204 -2.47 23.30 -1.32
C PRO A 204 -1.44 24.31 -1.83
N PHE A 205 -0.37 23.80 -2.42
CA PHE A 205 0.72 24.61 -2.98
C PHE A 205 1.50 25.47 -1.95
N THR A 206 1.34 25.15 -0.66
CA THR A 206 2.07 25.78 0.45
C THR A 206 2.80 24.75 1.29
N GLU A 207 3.90 25.12 1.93
CA GLU A 207 4.64 24.29 2.90
C GLU A 207 4.96 22.86 2.40
N GLY A 208 5.32 22.72 1.12
CA GLY A 208 5.65 21.44 0.51
C GLY A 208 4.45 20.56 0.15
N ARG A 209 3.22 21.05 0.33
CA ARG A 209 2.01 20.36 -0.15
C ARG A 209 1.89 20.51 -1.66
N GLY A 210 1.39 19.47 -2.31
CA GLY A 210 1.11 19.47 -3.73
C GLY A 210 0.07 20.52 -4.13
N LYS A 211 0.07 20.89 -5.40
CA LYS A 211 -0.95 21.75 -6.00
C LYS A 211 -2.14 20.91 -6.48
N LEU A 212 -3.30 21.53 -6.60
CA LEU A 212 -4.46 20.91 -7.19
C LEU A 212 -4.51 21.14 -8.70
N VAL A 213 -4.94 20.13 -9.43
CA VAL A 213 -5.16 20.18 -10.87
C VAL A 213 -6.60 19.78 -11.15
N GLN A 214 -7.42 20.75 -11.57
CA GLN A 214 -8.81 20.54 -11.93
C GLN A 214 -8.93 19.79 -13.26
N GLY A 215 -9.98 19.00 -13.42
CA GLY A 215 -10.24 18.24 -14.65
C GLY A 215 -9.21 17.12 -14.88
N SER A 216 -8.58 16.67 -13.82
CA SER A 216 -7.60 15.59 -13.88
C SER A 216 -7.75 14.65 -12.69
N LEU A 217 -7.37 13.40 -12.88
CA LEU A 217 -7.33 12.38 -11.84
C LEU A 217 -5.96 11.74 -11.79
N GLU A 218 -5.54 11.33 -10.62
CA GLU A 218 -4.32 10.56 -10.45
C GLU A 218 -4.60 9.07 -10.69
N SER A 219 -3.95 8.49 -11.70
CA SER A 219 -3.98 7.05 -11.94
C SER A 219 -3.26 6.27 -10.84
N SER A 220 -3.54 4.98 -10.76
CA SER A 220 -2.75 4.06 -9.94
C SER A 220 -1.25 4.16 -10.28
N ASN A 221 -0.39 4.07 -9.28
CA ASN A 221 1.07 4.01 -9.47
C ASN A 221 1.59 2.57 -9.73
N VAL A 222 0.69 1.64 -10.04
CA VAL A 222 1.01 0.24 -10.37
C VAL A 222 1.56 0.15 -11.77
N ASN A 223 2.76 -0.43 -11.92
CA ASN A 223 3.31 -0.79 -13.22
C ASN A 223 2.94 -2.23 -13.54
N VAL A 224 2.05 -2.43 -14.53
CA VAL A 224 1.53 -3.75 -14.91
C VAL A 224 2.65 -4.72 -15.30
N VAL A 225 3.60 -4.27 -16.14
CA VAL A 225 4.69 -5.12 -16.63
C VAL A 225 5.56 -5.60 -15.48
N GLN A 226 5.93 -4.69 -14.58
CA GLN A 226 6.71 -5.03 -13.40
C GLN A 226 5.96 -6.02 -12.51
N GLN A 227 4.66 -5.79 -12.25
CA GLN A 227 3.86 -6.69 -11.43
C GLN A 227 3.70 -8.08 -12.05
N LEU A 228 3.57 -8.17 -13.38
CA LEU A 228 3.50 -9.46 -14.08
C LEU A 228 4.82 -10.22 -13.98
N VAL A 229 5.96 -9.55 -14.14
CA VAL A 229 7.29 -10.15 -13.98
C VAL A 229 7.48 -10.66 -12.54
N GLU A 230 7.16 -9.83 -11.55
CA GLU A 230 7.23 -10.20 -10.13
C GLU A 230 6.30 -11.38 -9.81
N MET A 231 5.13 -11.46 -10.44
CA MET A 231 4.19 -12.57 -10.30
C MET A 231 4.80 -13.87 -10.83
N ILE A 232 5.41 -13.85 -12.02
CA ILE A 232 6.05 -15.03 -12.62
C ILE A 232 7.23 -15.52 -11.75
N GLU A 233 8.06 -14.59 -11.28
CA GLU A 233 9.17 -14.93 -10.37
C GLU A 233 8.66 -15.56 -9.07
N THR A 234 7.60 -14.99 -8.49
CA THR A 234 6.98 -15.48 -7.26
C THR A 234 6.36 -16.86 -7.46
N GLN A 235 5.69 -17.10 -8.59
CA GLN A 235 5.15 -18.43 -8.94
C GLN A 235 6.25 -19.48 -9.07
N ARG A 236 7.33 -19.14 -9.76
CA ARG A 236 8.49 -20.05 -9.89
C ARG A 236 9.13 -20.34 -8.54
N ALA A 237 9.32 -19.33 -7.70
CA ALA A 237 9.85 -19.52 -6.35
C ALA A 237 8.93 -20.40 -5.49
N TYR A 238 7.62 -20.24 -5.62
CA TYR A 238 6.63 -21.08 -4.95
C TYR A 238 6.73 -22.53 -5.40
N GLU A 239 6.82 -22.79 -6.71
CA GLU A 239 7.00 -24.14 -7.28
C GLU A 239 8.27 -24.82 -6.78
N VAL A 240 9.40 -24.09 -6.79
CA VAL A 240 10.68 -24.61 -6.29
C VAL A 240 10.58 -24.96 -4.80
N SER A 241 10.00 -24.08 -3.99
CA SER A 241 9.81 -24.34 -2.56
C SER A 241 8.89 -25.52 -2.30
N SER A 242 7.83 -25.68 -3.10
CA SER A 242 6.91 -26.84 -3.03
C SER A 242 7.60 -28.15 -3.38
N LYS A 243 8.39 -28.17 -4.48
CA LYS A 243 9.17 -29.33 -4.88
C LYS A 243 10.22 -29.71 -3.83
N SER A 244 10.80 -28.72 -3.15
CA SER A 244 11.76 -28.97 -2.06
C SER A 244 11.11 -29.66 -0.86
N ILE A 245 9.84 -29.34 -0.56
CA ILE A 245 9.09 -30.02 0.50
C ILE A 245 8.81 -31.48 0.09
N THR A 246 8.35 -31.70 -1.13
CA THR A 246 8.07 -33.06 -1.64
C THR A 246 9.32 -33.93 -1.61
N ALA A 247 10.46 -33.40 -2.07
CA ALA A 247 11.74 -34.13 -2.03
C ALA A 247 12.19 -34.44 -0.59
N ALA A 248 11.95 -33.52 0.36
CA ALA A 248 12.25 -33.76 1.77
C ALA A 248 11.35 -34.85 2.39
N ASP A 249 10.08 -34.87 2.02
CA ASP A 249 9.12 -35.92 2.45
C ASP A 249 9.51 -37.30 1.88
N GLU A 250 9.89 -37.37 0.60
CA GLU A 250 10.36 -38.61 -0.03
C GLU A 250 11.63 -39.14 0.64
N MET A 251 12.57 -38.27 0.97
CA MET A 251 13.79 -38.67 1.70
C MET A 251 13.47 -39.20 3.10
N LEU A 252 12.53 -38.58 3.83
CA LEU A 252 12.10 -39.05 5.14
C LEU A 252 11.38 -40.41 5.05
N SER A 253 10.58 -40.62 4.02
CA SER A 253 9.90 -41.89 3.74
C SER A 253 10.93 -43.02 3.46
N LEU A 254 11.95 -42.74 2.69
CA LEU A 254 13.05 -43.71 2.41
C LEU A 254 13.81 -44.10 3.68
N ILE A 255 14.07 -43.16 4.58
CA ILE A 255 14.75 -43.43 5.86
C ILE A 255 13.87 -44.33 6.76
N HIS A 256 12.57 -44.17 6.80
CA HIS A 256 11.66 -45.02 7.54
C HIS A 256 11.54 -46.46 6.97
N ILE A 257 11.67 -46.60 5.64
CA ILE A 257 11.60 -47.94 5.00
C ILE A 257 12.94 -48.69 5.16
N SER A 258 14.04 -47.97 5.32
CA SER A 258 15.39 -48.56 5.47
C SER A 258 15.79 -48.89 6.89
N GLU A 259 14.97 -48.61 7.91
CA GLU A 259 15.20 -49.06 9.27
C GLU A 259 14.89 -50.54 9.38
N PRO A 260 15.89 -51.45 9.42
CA PRO A 260 15.63 -52.86 9.58
C PRO A 260 15.02 -53.10 10.96
N THR A 261 13.82 -53.68 10.99
CA THR A 261 13.26 -54.22 12.21
C THR A 261 14.32 -55.14 12.85
N ARG A 262 14.97 -54.64 13.90
CA ARG A 262 15.84 -55.43 14.75
C ARG A 262 15.00 -56.56 15.36
N PRO A 263 15.26 -57.84 15.04
CA PRO A 263 14.58 -58.92 15.73
C PRO A 263 14.99 -58.89 17.19
N LEU A 264 14.01 -58.85 18.06
CA LEU A 264 14.18 -59.11 19.49
C LEU A 264 14.52 -60.58 19.66
N TYR A 265 15.76 -60.88 19.98
CA TYR A 265 16.18 -62.09 20.67
C TYR A 265 16.91 -61.71 21.95
#